data_b0de361d71ce0308bc871e6a6bf3f671
#
_entry.id   b0de361d71ce0308bc871e6a6bf3f671
#
_cell.length_a   1.000
_cell.length_b   1.000
_cell.length_c   1.000
_cell.angle_alpha   90.00
_cell.angle_beta   90.00
_cell.angle_gamma   90.00
#
_symmetry.space_group_name_H-M   'P 1'
#
loop_
_entity.id
_entity.type
_entity.pdbx_description
1 polymer ?
#
loop_
_entity_poly.entity_id
_entity_poly.type
_entity_poly.pdbx_seq_one_letter_code
_entity_poly.pdbx_strand_id
1 'polypeptide(L)'
;MIKKILTFALVASLFVACGKEDNPVGPNWGEPGGNDNPTEVQLEPDEADNIIIAHRGRDNDVSADGPDNSLQALRYAMSLGCYGSECDIYWTKDNQVVVAHADGNCQINGMYPWEHTLAELRKGGTLSNGEQLPTLEDFIKVVMTEKSSAKGGKLCTRLILDIKNITSPSTLTKYPIKACERACEIIKQMKAEKFCHFICTGNSTVMASSYNAAVGAGIEIAWMSDSPATTYLSKGYRWANLSLEYMNDGFNGGRRTIDEFEKNFIELSVFNVDLVSGSTTAEKERVMDYYLSQSHRLRALCTNYPSRLLKKYRDMNK
;
A
#
# COMPACT_ATOMS: atom_id res chain seq x y z
N MET A 1 -37.25 38.94 -10.21
CA MET A 1 -36.75 39.21 -11.56
C MET A 1 -35.34 39.74 -11.45
N ILE A 2 -34.40 39.06 -11.99
CA ILE A 2 -33.17 39.43 -12.72
C ILE A 2 -32.29 38.17 -12.79
N LYS A 3 -32.31 37.54 -13.98
CA LYS A 3 -31.40 36.44 -14.37
C LYS A 3 -30.02 37.05 -14.60
N LYS A 4 -28.97 36.49 -13.98
CA LYS A 4 -27.58 36.73 -14.41
C LYS A 4 -27.10 35.50 -15.21
N ILE A 5 -26.92 35.74 -16.51
CA ILE A 5 -26.30 34.87 -17.47
C ILE A 5 -24.78 34.99 -17.29
N LEU A 6 -24.09 33.90 -17.02
CA LEU A 6 -22.62 33.85 -17.04
C LEU A 6 -22.17 33.39 -18.42
N THR A 7 -21.51 34.27 -19.15
CA THR A 7 -20.94 34.03 -20.47
C THR A 7 -19.56 33.39 -20.31
N PHE A 8 -19.36 32.20 -20.83
CA PHE A 8 -18.05 31.59 -21.00
C PHE A 8 -17.35 32.19 -22.22
N ALA A 9 -16.20 32.81 -22.02
CA ALA A 9 -15.34 33.24 -23.11
C ALA A 9 -14.42 32.09 -23.55
N LEU A 10 -14.63 31.70 -24.80
CA LEU A 10 -13.77 30.71 -25.51
C LEU A 10 -12.59 31.50 -26.12
N VAL A 11 -11.37 31.21 -25.68
CA VAL A 11 -10.14 31.76 -26.28
C VAL A 11 -9.72 30.80 -27.41
N ALA A 12 -9.94 31.22 -28.64
CA ALA A 12 -9.42 30.53 -29.82
C ALA A 12 -8.04 31.13 -30.17
N SER A 13 -7.02 30.28 -30.15
CA SER A 13 -5.67 30.65 -30.61
C SER A 13 -5.60 30.46 -32.12
N LEU A 14 -5.42 31.56 -32.83
CA LEU A 14 -5.16 31.60 -34.26
C LEU A 14 -3.70 31.23 -34.55
N PHE A 15 -3.47 30.17 -35.29
CA PHE A 15 -2.20 29.88 -35.94
C PHE A 15 -2.13 30.66 -37.26
N VAL A 16 -1.19 31.55 -37.37
CA VAL A 16 -0.82 32.21 -38.62
C VAL A 16 0.19 31.33 -39.36
N ALA A 17 -0.19 30.84 -40.51
CA ALA A 17 0.72 30.22 -41.45
C ALA A 17 1.50 31.27 -42.20
N CYS A 18 2.84 31.21 -42.18
CA CYS A 18 3.69 32.01 -43.03
C CYS A 18 4.44 31.10 -43.98
N GLY A 19 4.57 31.59 -45.19
CA GLY A 19 4.85 30.88 -46.42
C GLY A 19 6.24 30.32 -46.59
N LYS A 20 6.33 29.44 -47.63
CA LYS A 20 7.53 28.84 -48.19
C LYS A 20 8.45 29.88 -48.84
N GLU A 21 9.72 29.83 -48.47
CA GLU A 21 10.82 30.27 -49.37
C GLU A 21 11.72 29.10 -49.68
N ASP A 22 11.94 28.87 -50.97
CA ASP A 22 12.83 27.85 -51.51
C ASP A 22 14.27 28.27 -51.24
N ASN A 23 15.09 27.41 -50.61
CA ASN A 23 16.53 27.55 -50.53
C ASN A 23 17.25 26.29 -51.01
N PRO A 24 18.40 26.45 -51.66
CA PRO A 24 19.01 25.42 -52.50
C PRO A 24 19.69 24.31 -51.68
N VAL A 25 19.65 23.13 -52.28
CA VAL A 25 20.22 21.87 -51.80
C VAL A 25 21.71 22.02 -51.45
N GLY A 26 22.04 21.96 -50.17
CA GLY A 26 23.39 21.73 -49.67
C GLY A 26 23.67 20.23 -49.48
N PRO A 27 24.94 19.79 -49.41
CA PRO A 27 25.28 18.37 -49.39
C PRO A 27 24.76 17.68 -48.12
N ASN A 28 24.13 16.52 -48.34
CA ASN A 28 23.57 15.64 -47.37
C ASN A 28 24.69 15.07 -46.44
N TRP A 29 24.85 15.68 -45.26
CA TRP A 29 25.56 15.05 -44.16
C TRP A 29 24.55 14.19 -43.43
N GLY A 30 24.66 12.87 -43.55
CA GLY A 30 23.82 11.90 -42.85
C GLY A 30 23.67 12.26 -41.37
N GLU A 31 22.44 12.42 -40.93
CA GLU A 31 22.15 12.60 -39.53
C GLU A 31 22.69 11.40 -38.74
N PRO A 32 23.40 11.63 -37.60
CA PRO A 32 23.75 10.55 -36.72
C PRO A 32 22.46 9.92 -36.21
N GLY A 33 22.35 8.61 -36.37
CA GLY A 33 21.17 7.82 -36.03
C GLY A 33 20.55 8.24 -34.71
N GLY A 34 19.23 8.38 -34.73
CA GLY A 34 18.44 8.61 -33.53
C GLY A 34 18.88 7.61 -32.48
N ASN A 35 19.21 8.12 -31.30
CA ASN A 35 19.25 7.32 -30.08
C ASN A 35 17.81 6.91 -29.79
N ASP A 36 17.35 5.82 -30.37
CA ASP A 36 16.27 5.02 -29.85
C ASP A 36 16.80 4.42 -28.54
N ASN A 37 16.80 5.26 -27.48
CA ASN A 37 16.85 4.74 -26.12
C ASN A 37 15.62 3.84 -26.01
N PRO A 38 15.78 2.52 -25.86
CA PRO A 38 14.62 1.68 -25.64
C PRO A 38 13.88 2.27 -24.44
N THR A 39 12.61 2.61 -24.63
CA THR A 39 11.74 3.08 -23.54
C THR A 39 11.90 2.04 -22.45
N GLU A 40 12.56 2.41 -21.35
CA GLU A 40 12.85 1.51 -20.24
C GLU A 40 11.49 1.04 -19.70
N VAL A 41 11.15 -0.21 -20.00
CA VAL A 41 9.85 -0.78 -19.59
C VAL A 41 9.87 -0.85 -18.08
N GLN A 42 8.99 -0.06 -17.45
CA GLN A 42 8.81 -0.13 -16.00
C GLN A 42 8.29 -1.52 -15.65
N LEU A 43 8.95 -2.19 -14.70
CA LEU A 43 8.48 -3.47 -14.20
C LEU A 43 7.15 -3.27 -13.46
N GLU A 44 6.15 -4.06 -13.82
CA GLU A 44 4.85 -4.05 -13.16
C GLU A 44 4.55 -5.41 -12.55
N PRO A 45 3.82 -5.45 -11.42
CA PRO A 45 3.39 -6.72 -10.85
C PRO A 45 2.39 -7.40 -11.77
N ASP A 46 2.49 -8.71 -11.88
CA ASP A 46 1.48 -9.53 -12.52
C ASP A 46 0.13 -9.37 -11.82
N GLU A 47 -0.97 -9.61 -12.54
CA GLU A 47 -2.30 -9.61 -11.97
C GLU A 47 -2.44 -10.72 -10.92
N ALA A 48 -2.92 -10.38 -9.73
CA ALA A 48 -3.24 -11.35 -8.69
C ALA A 48 -4.64 -11.93 -8.94
N ASP A 49 -4.79 -13.24 -8.73
CA ASP A 49 -6.08 -13.94 -8.86
C ASP A 49 -6.91 -13.90 -7.56
N ASN A 50 -6.53 -13.09 -6.62
CA ASN A 50 -7.16 -12.96 -5.30
C ASN A 50 -6.97 -11.56 -4.72
N ILE A 51 -7.66 -11.31 -3.60
CA ILE A 51 -7.64 -10.04 -2.86
C ILE A 51 -7.02 -10.15 -1.47
N ILE A 52 -6.28 -11.25 -1.19
CA ILE A 52 -5.81 -11.56 0.15
C ILE A 52 -4.47 -10.90 0.44
N ILE A 53 -4.41 -10.18 1.57
CA ILE A 53 -3.19 -9.57 2.11
C ILE A 53 -2.77 -10.37 3.35
N ALA A 54 -1.51 -10.80 3.39
CA ALA A 54 -0.92 -11.40 4.57
C ALA A 54 -0.50 -10.29 5.54
N HIS A 55 -1.08 -10.24 6.74
CA HIS A 55 -0.75 -9.27 7.79
C HIS A 55 0.68 -9.51 8.27
N ARG A 56 1.56 -8.52 8.10
CA ARG A 56 3.01 -8.59 8.39
C ARG A 56 3.73 -9.75 7.68
N GLY A 57 3.16 -10.22 6.57
CA GLY A 57 3.67 -11.35 5.81
C GLY A 57 3.41 -12.73 6.42
N ARG A 58 2.86 -12.80 7.64
CA ARG A 58 2.73 -14.03 8.44
C ARG A 58 1.47 -14.84 8.18
N ASP A 59 1.53 -16.10 8.68
CA ASP A 59 0.41 -17.02 8.74
C ASP A 59 0.40 -17.76 10.09
N ASN A 60 -0.60 -17.50 10.93
CA ASN A 60 -0.70 -18.09 12.25
C ASN A 60 -0.99 -19.61 12.24
N ASP A 61 -1.35 -20.19 11.09
CA ASP A 61 -1.49 -21.64 10.92
C ASP A 61 -0.15 -22.33 10.65
N VAL A 62 0.93 -21.56 10.41
CA VAL A 62 2.24 -22.09 9.98
C VAL A 62 3.34 -21.53 10.87
N SER A 63 4.22 -22.41 11.36
CA SER A 63 5.36 -21.99 12.20
C SER A 63 6.64 -21.63 11.41
N ALA A 64 6.68 -21.98 10.13
CA ALA A 64 7.86 -21.82 9.27
C ALA A 64 7.84 -20.54 8.42
N ASP A 65 6.84 -19.70 8.60
CA ASP A 65 6.62 -18.45 7.84
C ASP A 65 7.58 -17.31 8.23
N GLY A 66 8.30 -17.43 9.34
CA GLY A 66 9.20 -16.41 9.87
C GLY A 66 8.51 -15.45 10.85
N PRO A 67 9.27 -14.56 11.52
CA PRO A 67 8.71 -13.55 12.39
C PRO A 67 8.00 -12.43 11.58
N ASP A 68 7.09 -11.71 12.25
CA ASP A 68 6.43 -10.53 11.72
C ASP A 68 7.43 -9.58 11.04
N ASN A 69 7.07 -9.02 9.88
CA ASN A 69 7.89 -8.02 9.20
C ASN A 69 9.32 -8.50 8.82
N SER A 70 9.52 -9.80 8.63
CA SER A 70 10.77 -10.36 8.13
C SER A 70 10.74 -10.56 6.62
N LEU A 71 11.91 -10.67 6.00
CA LEU A 71 12.01 -11.06 4.59
C LEU A 71 11.53 -12.50 4.37
N GLN A 72 11.69 -13.36 5.38
CA GLN A 72 11.16 -14.73 5.34
C GLN A 72 9.63 -14.72 5.28
N ALA A 73 8.96 -13.91 6.11
CA ALA A 73 7.51 -13.78 6.09
C ALA A 73 7.00 -13.20 4.76
N LEU A 74 7.68 -12.18 4.21
CA LEU A 74 7.37 -11.66 2.88
C LEU A 74 7.46 -12.78 1.81
N ARG A 75 8.55 -13.55 1.79
CA ARG A 75 8.71 -14.67 0.85
C ARG A 75 7.64 -15.73 1.03
N TYR A 76 7.20 -15.98 2.26
CA TYR A 76 6.11 -16.89 2.52
C TYR A 76 4.79 -16.38 1.91
N ALA A 77 4.41 -15.13 2.14
CA ALA A 77 3.22 -14.51 1.50
C ALA A 77 3.30 -14.57 -0.04
N MET A 78 4.49 -14.31 -0.61
CA MET A 78 4.74 -14.46 -2.05
C MET A 78 4.59 -15.91 -2.52
N SER A 79 5.06 -16.88 -1.75
CA SER A 79 4.95 -18.32 -2.09
C SER A 79 3.50 -18.79 -2.15
N LEU A 80 2.63 -18.22 -1.33
CA LEU A 80 1.19 -18.45 -1.37
C LEU A 80 0.52 -17.76 -2.58
N GLY A 81 1.18 -16.75 -3.15
CA GLY A 81 0.65 -15.88 -4.20
C GLY A 81 -0.41 -14.92 -3.70
N CYS A 82 -0.26 -14.40 -2.48
CA CYS A 82 -1.11 -13.35 -1.94
C CYS A 82 -1.10 -12.10 -2.84
N TYR A 83 -2.25 -11.41 -2.93
CA TYR A 83 -2.34 -10.09 -3.56
C TYR A 83 -1.36 -9.11 -2.93
N GLY A 84 -1.21 -9.13 -1.61
CA GLY A 84 -0.29 -8.27 -0.89
C GLY A 84 0.33 -8.91 0.34
N SER A 85 1.44 -8.32 0.77
CA SER A 85 2.04 -8.51 2.09
C SER A 85 2.05 -7.17 2.79
N GLU A 86 1.32 -7.07 3.89
CA GLU A 86 1.32 -5.84 4.71
C GLU A 86 2.58 -5.82 5.56
N CYS A 87 3.13 -4.64 5.80
CA CYS A 87 4.28 -4.42 6.67
C CYS A 87 4.30 -3.01 7.26
N ASP A 88 4.81 -2.93 8.48
CA ASP A 88 4.87 -1.69 9.28
C ASP A 88 6.16 -0.92 9.00
N ILE A 89 6.08 0.39 8.71
CA ILE A 89 7.26 1.20 8.38
C ILE A 89 7.51 2.32 9.39
N TYR A 90 8.80 2.56 9.68
CA TYR A 90 9.28 3.65 10.52
C TYR A 90 10.47 4.38 9.89
N TRP A 91 10.55 5.70 10.12
CA TRP A 91 11.68 6.53 9.74
C TRP A 91 12.78 6.51 10.81
N THR A 92 14.04 6.42 10.41
CA THR A 92 15.20 6.45 11.31
C THR A 92 15.93 7.78 11.28
N LYS A 93 16.75 8.04 12.31
CA LYS A 93 17.54 9.27 12.46
C LYS A 93 18.45 9.55 11.27
N ASP A 94 19.01 8.52 10.65
CA ASP A 94 19.87 8.60 9.46
C ASP A 94 19.11 8.50 8.14
N ASN A 95 17.80 8.84 8.16
CA ASN A 95 16.94 8.94 6.99
C ASN A 95 16.77 7.62 6.22
N GLN A 96 16.74 6.49 6.94
CA GLN A 96 16.34 5.20 6.38
C GLN A 96 14.87 4.93 6.70
N VAL A 97 14.25 3.99 5.97
CA VAL A 97 12.94 3.43 6.31
C VAL A 97 13.13 1.97 6.69
N VAL A 98 12.83 1.63 7.93
CA VAL A 98 12.91 0.27 8.46
C VAL A 98 11.54 -0.38 8.48
N VAL A 99 11.52 -1.71 8.33
CA VAL A 99 10.31 -2.52 8.39
C VAL A 99 10.32 -3.31 9.70
N ALA A 100 9.40 -2.97 10.60
CA ALA A 100 9.25 -3.63 11.89
C ALA A 100 7.91 -3.27 12.52
N HIS A 101 7.37 -4.15 13.35
CA HIS A 101 6.33 -3.77 14.30
C HIS A 101 6.99 -3.37 15.62
N ALA A 102 6.95 -2.07 15.95
CA ALA A 102 7.44 -1.56 17.22
C ALA A 102 6.55 -2.04 18.38
N ASP A 103 7.10 -2.03 19.60
CA ASP A 103 6.32 -2.33 20.80
C ASP A 103 5.27 -1.24 21.12
N GLY A 104 4.50 -1.43 22.19
CA GLY A 104 3.45 -0.48 22.61
C GLY A 104 3.94 0.93 22.92
N ASN A 105 5.27 1.14 23.05
CA ASN A 105 5.90 2.43 23.22
C ASN A 105 6.50 2.99 21.92
N CYS A 106 6.25 2.39 20.78
CA CYS A 106 6.85 2.70 19.49
C CYS A 106 8.37 2.48 19.44
N GLN A 107 8.90 1.51 20.20
CA GLN A 107 10.31 1.16 20.26
C GLN A 107 10.60 -0.13 19.47
N ILE A 108 11.72 -0.13 18.75
CA ILE A 108 12.33 -1.29 18.11
C ILE A 108 13.57 -1.64 18.92
N ASN A 109 13.62 -2.84 19.48
CA ASN A 109 14.71 -3.27 20.39
C ASN A 109 14.95 -2.28 21.55
N GLY A 110 13.87 -1.71 22.11
CA GLY A 110 13.94 -0.72 23.20
C GLY A 110 14.41 0.68 22.79
N MET A 111 14.50 0.96 21.49
CA MET A 111 14.99 2.23 20.94
C MET A 111 13.93 2.90 20.05
N TYR A 112 13.78 4.21 20.16
CA TYR A 112 12.93 4.98 19.25
C TYR A 112 13.60 5.09 17.87
N PRO A 113 12.97 4.63 16.78
CA PRO A 113 13.58 4.63 15.45
C PRO A 113 14.08 6.02 15.02
N TRP A 114 13.31 7.05 15.29
CA TRP A 114 13.64 8.44 14.91
C TRP A 114 14.78 9.09 15.72
N GLU A 115 15.24 8.46 16.78
CA GLU A 115 16.38 8.92 17.60
C GLU A 115 17.65 8.13 17.32
N HIS A 116 17.54 7.01 16.61
CA HIS A 116 18.65 6.09 16.34
C HIS A 116 18.83 5.87 14.83
N THR A 117 20.08 5.61 14.47
CA THR A 117 20.44 5.19 13.11
C THR A 117 20.08 3.72 12.89
N LEU A 118 19.95 3.30 11.62
CA LEU A 118 19.76 1.89 11.28
C LEU A 118 20.85 0.99 11.89
N ALA A 119 22.10 1.45 11.87
CA ALA A 119 23.23 0.70 12.46
C ALA A 119 23.08 0.51 13.97
N GLU A 120 22.57 1.52 14.69
CA GLU A 120 22.30 1.42 16.13
C GLU A 120 21.13 0.48 16.42
N LEU A 121 20.02 0.59 15.67
CA LEU A 121 18.89 -0.31 15.80
C LEU A 121 19.26 -1.78 15.57
N ARG A 122 20.10 -2.05 14.55
CA ARG A 122 20.61 -3.40 14.25
C ARG A 122 21.53 -3.97 15.35
N LYS A 123 22.26 -3.12 16.07
CA LYS A 123 23.04 -3.56 17.25
C LYS A 123 22.15 -4.03 18.41
N GLY A 124 20.90 -3.60 18.47
CA GLY A 124 19.93 -4.03 19.49
C GLY A 124 19.50 -5.50 19.36
N GLY A 125 19.83 -6.18 18.27
CA GLY A 125 19.55 -7.60 18.06
C GLY A 125 19.11 -7.94 16.64
N THR A 126 18.88 -9.23 16.44
CA THR A 126 18.28 -9.79 15.22
C THR A 126 16.82 -10.19 15.47
N LEU A 127 16.08 -10.42 14.40
CA LEU A 127 14.79 -11.08 14.47
C LEU A 127 14.96 -12.54 14.97
N SER A 128 13.88 -13.17 15.41
CA SER A 128 13.94 -14.53 16.01
C SER A 128 14.45 -15.61 15.04
N ASN A 129 14.41 -15.35 13.72
CA ASN A 129 14.98 -16.20 12.69
C ASN A 129 16.45 -15.87 12.33
N GLY A 130 17.08 -14.92 13.02
CA GLY A 130 18.46 -14.49 12.78
C GLY A 130 18.62 -13.39 11.72
N GLU A 131 17.54 -12.96 11.06
CA GLU A 131 17.61 -11.83 10.14
C GLU A 131 17.93 -10.53 10.86
N GLN A 132 18.71 -9.67 10.23
CA GLN A 132 18.88 -8.28 10.67
C GLN A 132 17.57 -7.51 10.43
N LEU A 133 17.35 -6.44 11.21
CA LEU A 133 16.25 -5.50 10.96
C LEU A 133 16.27 -5.05 9.49
N PRO A 134 15.22 -5.40 8.69
CA PRO A 134 15.21 -5.09 7.27
C PRO A 134 14.84 -3.63 7.00
N THR A 135 15.24 -3.15 5.83
CA THR A 135 14.83 -1.85 5.28
C THR A 135 13.71 -2.01 4.27
N LEU A 136 13.08 -0.89 3.91
CA LEU A 136 12.10 -0.88 2.82
C LEU A 136 12.74 -1.29 1.49
N GLU A 137 13.99 -0.88 1.24
CA GLU A 137 14.74 -1.27 0.04
C GLU A 137 14.92 -2.79 -0.05
N ASP A 138 15.18 -3.47 1.09
CA ASP A 138 15.29 -4.92 1.14
C ASP A 138 13.95 -5.58 0.72
N PHE A 139 12.83 -5.07 1.22
CA PHE A 139 11.48 -5.56 0.87
C PHE A 139 11.14 -5.33 -0.59
N ILE A 140 11.38 -4.12 -1.12
CA ILE A 140 11.14 -3.78 -2.52
C ILE A 140 11.97 -4.68 -3.44
N LYS A 141 13.25 -4.87 -3.13
CA LYS A 141 14.12 -5.74 -3.90
C LYS A 141 13.55 -7.16 -3.99
N VAL A 142 13.09 -7.73 -2.87
CA VAL A 142 12.52 -9.08 -2.83
C VAL A 142 11.26 -9.15 -3.69
N VAL A 143 10.29 -8.24 -3.48
CA VAL A 143 8.99 -8.30 -4.18
C VAL A 143 9.12 -8.08 -5.69
N MET A 144 10.13 -7.32 -6.15
CA MET A 144 10.36 -7.04 -7.56
C MET A 144 11.20 -8.11 -8.29
N THR A 145 11.98 -8.90 -7.58
CA THR A 145 12.96 -9.81 -8.21
C THR A 145 12.72 -11.29 -7.92
N GLU A 146 12.13 -11.62 -6.77
CA GLU A 146 11.92 -13.01 -6.39
C GLU A 146 10.54 -13.49 -6.85
N LYS A 147 10.52 -14.47 -7.75
CA LYS A 147 9.29 -14.98 -8.35
C LYS A 147 8.58 -15.96 -7.42
N SER A 148 7.26 -15.89 -7.37
CA SER A 148 6.45 -16.83 -6.61
C SER A 148 6.44 -18.21 -7.25
N SER A 149 6.83 -19.24 -6.49
CA SER A 149 6.74 -20.64 -6.94
C SER A 149 5.30 -21.11 -7.13
N ALA A 150 4.37 -20.62 -6.30
CA ALA A 150 2.95 -20.98 -6.36
C ALA A 150 2.23 -20.41 -7.60
N LYS A 151 2.79 -19.39 -8.23
CA LYS A 151 2.18 -18.65 -9.36
C LYS A 151 2.93 -18.87 -10.68
N GLY A 152 3.66 -19.96 -10.82
CA GLY A 152 4.37 -20.25 -12.08
C GLY A 152 5.43 -19.22 -12.45
N GLY A 153 6.07 -18.62 -11.44
CA GLY A 153 7.12 -17.64 -11.61
C GLY A 153 6.64 -16.19 -11.80
N LYS A 154 5.43 -15.85 -11.40
CA LYS A 154 4.88 -14.49 -11.46
C LYS A 154 5.28 -13.62 -10.27
N LEU A 155 5.33 -12.30 -10.48
CA LEU A 155 5.54 -11.26 -9.46
C LEU A 155 4.18 -10.60 -9.13
N CYS A 156 3.30 -11.28 -8.39
CA CYS A 156 1.94 -10.78 -8.16
C CYS A 156 1.71 -10.11 -6.80
N THR A 157 2.62 -10.26 -5.84
CA THR A 157 2.47 -9.71 -4.49
C THR A 157 2.92 -8.25 -4.46
N ARG A 158 2.12 -7.40 -3.83
CA ARG A 158 2.43 -5.99 -3.56
C ARG A 158 2.78 -5.79 -2.10
N LEU A 159 3.57 -4.77 -1.81
CA LEU A 159 3.81 -4.31 -0.44
C LEU A 159 2.69 -3.35 -0.04
N ILE A 160 2.07 -3.61 1.10
CA ILE A 160 1.08 -2.73 1.70
C ILE A 160 1.72 -2.10 2.93
N LEU A 161 2.23 -0.87 2.76
CA LEU A 161 3.08 -0.18 3.71
C LEU A 161 2.24 0.57 4.74
N ASP A 162 2.18 0.08 5.98
CA ASP A 162 1.48 0.76 7.07
C ASP A 162 2.35 1.86 7.67
N ILE A 163 1.91 3.11 7.44
CA ILE A 163 2.51 4.30 8.06
C ILE A 163 2.04 4.37 9.50
N LYS A 164 2.89 3.96 10.43
CA LYS A 164 2.53 3.87 11.84
C LYS A 164 2.25 5.22 12.47
N ASN A 165 1.11 5.30 13.12
CA ASN A 165 0.65 6.52 13.76
C ASN A 165 1.39 6.76 15.09
N ILE A 166 2.12 7.88 15.16
CA ILE A 166 2.78 8.34 16.37
C ILE A 166 2.21 9.73 16.69
N THR A 167 1.14 9.76 17.47
CA THR A 167 0.36 10.98 17.68
C THR A 167 0.47 11.58 19.06
N SER A 168 1.07 10.87 20.02
CA SER A 168 1.21 11.36 21.40
C SER A 168 2.68 11.27 21.84
N PRO A 169 3.29 12.40 22.24
CA PRO A 169 2.78 13.78 22.10
C PRO A 169 2.69 14.23 20.63
N SER A 170 1.86 15.22 20.33
CA SER A 170 1.61 15.70 18.95
C SER A 170 2.86 16.17 18.20
N THR A 171 3.95 16.47 18.92
CA THR A 171 5.26 16.80 18.35
C THR A 171 5.89 15.66 17.55
N LEU A 172 5.43 14.42 17.76
CA LEU A 172 5.94 13.21 17.09
C LEU A 172 5.26 12.95 15.74
N THR A 173 4.15 13.62 15.41
CA THR A 173 3.41 13.44 14.13
C THR A 173 4.26 13.68 12.88
N LYS A 174 5.36 14.40 13.02
CA LYS A 174 6.33 14.61 11.95
C LYS A 174 7.02 13.33 11.48
N TYR A 175 7.16 12.32 12.35
CA TYR A 175 7.89 11.10 12.00
C TYR A 175 7.11 10.15 11.09
N PRO A 176 5.81 9.89 11.28
CA PRO A 176 4.99 9.22 10.27
C PRO A 176 5.04 9.92 8.89
N ILE A 177 4.96 11.26 8.88
CA ILE A 177 5.04 12.04 7.63
C ILE A 177 6.41 11.80 6.96
N LYS A 178 7.52 11.92 7.71
CA LYS A 178 8.86 11.63 7.19
C LYS A 178 9.02 10.19 6.70
N ALA A 179 8.41 9.22 7.38
CA ALA A 179 8.42 7.83 6.93
C ALA A 179 7.77 7.69 5.57
N CYS A 180 6.60 8.31 5.35
CA CYS A 180 5.92 8.31 4.07
C CYS A 180 6.71 9.04 2.97
N GLU A 181 7.18 10.25 3.25
CA GLU A 181 7.95 11.06 2.29
C GLU A 181 9.21 10.31 1.84
N ARG A 182 9.97 9.76 2.80
CA ARG A 182 11.19 9.00 2.49
C ARG A 182 10.90 7.70 1.77
N ALA A 183 9.83 7.00 2.15
CA ALA A 183 9.38 5.80 1.44
C ALA A 183 9.02 6.13 -0.03
N CYS A 184 8.33 7.25 -0.29
CA CYS A 184 8.04 7.70 -1.66
C CYS A 184 9.31 7.93 -2.48
N GLU A 185 10.35 8.55 -1.89
CA GLU A 185 11.65 8.75 -2.56
C GLU A 185 12.30 7.40 -2.92
N ILE A 186 12.36 6.46 -1.97
CA ILE A 186 12.93 5.12 -2.16
C ILE A 186 12.19 4.37 -3.27
N ILE A 187 10.85 4.34 -3.19
CA ILE A 187 9.99 3.65 -4.17
C ILE A 187 10.23 4.21 -5.58
N LYS A 188 10.30 5.53 -5.74
CA LYS A 188 10.61 6.17 -7.03
C LYS A 188 12.01 5.86 -7.52
N GLN A 189 13.03 5.91 -6.64
CA GLN A 189 14.40 5.57 -6.98
C GLN A 189 14.53 4.12 -7.48
N MET A 190 13.74 3.20 -6.91
CA MET A 190 13.71 1.80 -7.28
C MET A 190 12.72 1.48 -8.40
N LYS A 191 11.94 2.46 -8.90
CA LYS A 191 10.87 2.30 -9.91
C LYS A 191 9.82 1.26 -9.49
N ALA A 192 9.43 1.30 -8.21
CA ALA A 192 8.58 0.31 -7.55
C ALA A 192 7.14 0.79 -7.29
N GLU A 193 6.70 1.88 -7.95
CA GLU A 193 5.40 2.54 -7.67
C GLU A 193 4.22 1.57 -7.84
N LYS A 194 4.33 0.62 -8.76
CA LYS A 194 3.28 -0.38 -9.00
C LYS A 194 3.29 -1.56 -8.01
N PHE A 195 4.40 -1.72 -7.28
CA PHE A 195 4.56 -2.77 -6.27
C PHE A 195 4.23 -2.32 -4.86
N CYS A 196 4.00 -1.03 -4.62
CA CYS A 196 3.83 -0.46 -3.30
C CYS A 196 2.52 0.33 -3.21
N HIS A 197 1.79 0.11 -2.12
CA HIS A 197 0.64 0.91 -1.71
C HIS A 197 0.82 1.31 -0.25
N PHE A 198 0.29 2.47 0.13
CA PHE A 198 0.27 2.87 1.53
C PHE A 198 -1.08 2.60 2.18
N ILE A 199 -1.05 2.31 3.46
CA ILE A 199 -2.17 2.51 4.38
C ILE A 199 -1.72 3.47 5.48
N CYS A 200 -2.58 4.40 5.85
CA CYS A 200 -2.24 5.44 6.81
C CYS A 200 -3.29 5.50 7.91
N THR A 201 -2.86 5.14 9.12
CA THR A 201 -3.61 5.39 10.35
C THR A 201 -3.20 6.74 10.89
N GLY A 202 -4.13 7.61 11.21
CA GLY A 202 -3.67 8.81 11.86
C GLY A 202 -4.68 9.92 11.86
N ASN A 203 -4.26 10.99 12.55
CA ASN A 203 -5.00 12.22 12.54
C ASN A 203 -5.01 12.83 11.12
N SER A 204 -5.91 13.79 10.91
CA SER A 204 -6.12 14.42 9.61
C SER A 204 -4.84 15.06 9.03
N THR A 205 -3.91 15.51 9.87
CA THR A 205 -2.65 16.12 9.44
C THR A 205 -1.69 15.09 8.86
N VAL A 206 -1.49 13.97 9.57
CA VAL A 206 -0.63 12.86 9.08
C VAL A 206 -1.19 12.34 7.77
N MET A 207 -2.50 12.03 7.73
CA MET A 207 -3.12 11.51 6.51
C MET A 207 -3.03 12.50 5.35
N ALA A 208 -3.32 13.77 5.56
CA ALA A 208 -3.28 14.76 4.47
C ALA A 208 -1.87 14.94 3.90
N SER A 209 -0.85 14.99 4.77
CA SER A 209 0.56 15.10 4.33
C SER A 209 1.00 13.83 3.58
N SER A 210 0.71 12.66 4.14
CA SER A 210 1.03 11.37 3.52
C SER A 210 0.30 11.18 2.19
N TYR A 211 -0.96 11.58 2.09
CA TYR A 211 -1.73 11.54 0.85
C TYR A 211 -1.08 12.38 -0.26
N ASN A 212 -0.71 13.62 0.06
CA ASN A 212 -0.06 14.50 -0.91
C ASN A 212 1.29 13.94 -1.38
N ALA A 213 2.09 13.39 -0.47
CA ALA A 213 3.36 12.76 -0.82
C ALA A 213 3.17 11.52 -1.71
N ALA A 214 2.27 10.62 -1.33
CA ALA A 214 1.98 9.38 -2.07
C ALA A 214 1.43 9.68 -3.47
N VAL A 215 0.40 10.53 -3.57
CA VAL A 215 -0.20 10.89 -4.87
C VAL A 215 0.79 11.63 -5.76
N GLY A 216 1.61 12.55 -5.19
CA GLY A 216 2.67 13.22 -5.92
C GLY A 216 3.78 12.27 -6.43
N ALA A 217 3.92 11.11 -5.80
CA ALA A 217 4.81 10.04 -6.21
C ALA A 217 4.17 9.01 -7.15
N GLY A 218 2.86 9.10 -7.42
CA GLY A 218 2.13 8.13 -8.21
C GLY A 218 1.82 6.82 -7.48
N ILE A 219 1.76 6.85 -6.14
CA ILE A 219 1.54 5.70 -5.28
C ILE A 219 0.15 5.80 -4.64
N GLU A 220 -0.59 4.71 -4.64
CA GLU A 220 -1.92 4.66 -4.02
C GLU A 220 -1.83 4.59 -2.50
N ILE A 221 -2.79 5.24 -1.82
CA ILE A 221 -2.85 5.30 -0.37
C ILE A 221 -4.28 5.17 0.14
N ALA A 222 -4.48 4.28 1.11
CA ALA A 222 -5.74 4.13 1.83
C ALA A 222 -5.70 4.88 3.16
N TRP A 223 -6.84 5.41 3.57
CA TRP A 223 -7.02 5.97 4.90
C TRP A 223 -7.69 4.96 5.83
N MET A 224 -7.09 4.73 7.00
CA MET A 224 -7.69 3.96 8.09
C MET A 224 -8.42 4.90 9.05
N SER A 225 -9.74 5.01 8.89
CA SER A 225 -10.59 5.87 9.72
C SER A 225 -12.02 5.35 9.75
N ASP A 226 -12.66 5.37 10.91
CA ASP A 226 -14.11 5.11 11.08
C ASP A 226 -15.00 6.26 10.54
N SER A 227 -14.47 7.09 9.66
CA SER A 227 -15.25 8.18 9.04
C SER A 227 -16.25 7.63 8.00
N PRO A 228 -17.41 8.30 7.81
CA PRO A 228 -18.33 7.96 6.73
C PRO A 228 -17.69 8.08 5.35
N ALA A 229 -18.17 7.31 4.37
CA ALA A 229 -17.69 7.37 2.99
C ALA A 229 -17.78 8.78 2.38
N THR A 230 -18.79 9.58 2.76
CA THR A 230 -18.92 10.98 2.35
C THR A 230 -17.76 11.87 2.84
N THR A 231 -17.15 11.54 3.99
CA THR A 231 -15.95 12.24 4.48
C THR A 231 -14.73 11.91 3.61
N TYR A 232 -14.55 10.66 3.21
CA TYR A 232 -13.51 10.26 2.24
C TYR A 232 -13.68 11.03 0.94
N LEU A 233 -14.90 11.03 0.40
CA LEU A 233 -15.23 11.73 -0.84
C LEU A 233 -14.93 13.22 -0.76
N SER A 234 -15.34 13.90 0.32
CA SER A 234 -15.11 15.33 0.52
C SER A 234 -13.63 15.72 0.62
N LYS A 235 -12.78 14.80 1.04
CA LYS A 235 -11.32 14.95 1.13
C LYS A 235 -10.59 14.52 -0.15
N GLY A 236 -11.30 13.97 -1.11
CA GLY A 236 -10.71 13.43 -2.34
C GLY A 236 -10.07 12.05 -2.18
N TYR A 237 -10.19 11.41 -1.03
CA TYR A 237 -9.67 10.06 -0.79
C TYR A 237 -10.55 9.03 -1.50
N ARG A 238 -9.94 8.01 -2.09
CA ARG A 238 -10.64 7.03 -2.91
C ARG A 238 -10.55 5.60 -2.39
N TRP A 239 -9.77 5.39 -1.33
CA TRP A 239 -9.59 4.06 -0.74
C TRP A 239 -9.67 4.14 0.78
N ALA A 240 -10.56 3.35 1.36
CA ALA A 240 -10.73 3.12 2.79
C ALA A 240 -10.15 1.76 3.18
N ASN A 241 -9.38 1.71 4.27
CA ASN A 241 -8.93 0.46 4.88
C ASN A 241 -9.48 0.39 6.31
N LEU A 242 -10.49 -0.43 6.54
CA LEU A 242 -11.23 -0.44 7.80
C LEU A 242 -10.96 -1.69 8.62
N SER A 243 -10.84 -1.49 9.94
CA SER A 243 -10.90 -2.62 10.88
C SER A 243 -12.29 -3.25 10.83
N LEU A 244 -12.33 -4.58 10.94
CA LEU A 244 -13.56 -5.35 11.06
C LEU A 244 -14.51 -4.80 12.14
N GLU A 245 -13.97 -4.28 13.25
CA GLU A 245 -14.75 -3.71 14.35
C GLU A 245 -15.60 -2.48 13.95
N TYR A 246 -15.23 -1.78 12.88
CA TYR A 246 -16.00 -0.64 12.38
C TYR A 246 -17.13 -1.05 11.43
N MET A 247 -17.16 -2.31 11.00
CA MET A 247 -18.13 -2.80 10.04
C MET A 247 -19.44 -3.19 10.73
N ASN A 248 -20.56 -2.83 10.12
CA ASN A 248 -21.91 -3.28 10.47
C ASN A 248 -22.33 -4.35 9.46
N ASP A 249 -21.93 -5.57 9.71
CA ASP A 249 -22.04 -6.73 8.83
C ASP A 249 -22.94 -7.85 9.40
N GLY A 250 -23.58 -7.59 10.54
CA GLY A 250 -24.36 -8.59 11.27
C GLY A 250 -23.55 -9.42 12.28
N PHE A 251 -22.22 -9.29 12.32
CA PHE A 251 -21.30 -9.93 13.27
C PHE A 251 -20.71 -8.94 14.25
N ASN A 252 -20.52 -7.71 13.81
CA ASN A 252 -19.92 -6.61 14.57
C ASN A 252 -20.92 -5.46 14.68
N GLY A 253 -20.86 -4.75 15.80
CA GLY A 253 -21.72 -3.58 16.07
C GLY A 253 -21.16 -2.27 15.50
N GLY A 254 -20.34 -2.33 14.47
CA GLY A 254 -19.77 -1.16 13.80
C GLY A 254 -20.82 -0.30 13.10
N ARG A 255 -20.38 0.78 12.48
CA ARG A 255 -21.26 1.77 11.83
C ARG A 255 -21.11 1.85 10.33
N ARG A 256 -20.11 1.15 9.77
CA ARG A 256 -19.76 1.22 8.34
C ARG A 256 -20.28 0.00 7.60
N THR A 257 -20.73 0.17 6.37
CA THR A 257 -21.21 -0.93 5.53
C THR A 257 -20.48 -0.93 4.18
N ILE A 258 -20.38 -2.09 3.54
CA ILE A 258 -19.83 -2.21 2.18
C ILE A 258 -20.65 -1.35 1.22
N ASP A 259 -21.98 -1.36 1.33
CA ASP A 259 -22.90 -0.56 0.51
C ASP A 259 -22.63 0.95 0.60
N GLU A 260 -22.27 1.44 1.78
CA GLU A 260 -21.96 2.86 1.99
C GLU A 260 -20.75 3.29 1.15
N PHE A 261 -19.68 2.50 1.13
CA PHE A 261 -18.47 2.81 0.37
C PHE A 261 -18.67 2.62 -1.12
N GLU A 262 -19.30 1.52 -1.53
CA GLU A 262 -19.59 1.23 -2.94
C GLU A 262 -20.44 2.32 -3.59
N LYS A 263 -21.53 2.77 -2.95
CA LYS A 263 -22.40 3.85 -3.43
C LYS A 263 -21.70 5.20 -3.56
N ASN A 264 -20.63 5.42 -2.83
CA ASN A 264 -19.81 6.63 -2.88
C ASN A 264 -18.56 6.47 -3.76
N PHE A 265 -18.39 5.36 -4.48
CA PHE A 265 -17.24 5.07 -5.32
C PHE A 265 -15.90 5.13 -4.56
N ILE A 266 -15.92 4.69 -3.30
CA ILE A 266 -14.74 4.53 -2.45
C ILE A 266 -14.40 3.04 -2.40
N GLU A 267 -13.21 2.68 -2.83
CA GLU A 267 -12.71 1.32 -2.70
C GLU A 267 -12.56 0.97 -1.21
N LEU A 268 -12.90 -0.25 -0.85
CA LEU A 268 -12.89 -0.71 0.53
C LEU A 268 -12.00 -1.95 0.69
N SER A 269 -11.04 -1.86 1.61
CA SER A 269 -10.33 -3.00 2.18
C SER A 269 -10.76 -3.20 3.62
N VAL A 270 -10.80 -4.45 4.07
CA VAL A 270 -11.12 -4.78 5.46
C VAL A 270 -9.95 -5.60 6.05
N PHE A 271 -9.51 -5.21 7.25
CA PHE A 271 -8.48 -5.94 7.98
C PHE A 271 -9.02 -6.52 9.29
N ASN A 272 -8.25 -7.44 9.89
CA ASN A 272 -8.65 -8.21 11.07
C ASN A 272 -9.90 -9.09 10.85
N VAL A 273 -10.14 -9.56 9.62
CA VAL A 273 -11.32 -10.40 9.30
C VAL A 273 -11.36 -11.73 10.08
N ASP A 274 -10.28 -12.07 10.72
CA ASP A 274 -10.08 -13.24 11.59
C ASP A 274 -10.11 -12.90 13.10
N LEU A 275 -10.21 -11.62 13.48
CA LEU A 275 -10.10 -11.15 14.87
C LEU A 275 -11.43 -10.65 15.44
N VAL A 276 -12.48 -11.44 15.35
CA VAL A 276 -13.73 -11.12 16.08
C VAL A 276 -13.50 -11.34 17.55
N SER A 277 -13.46 -10.28 18.34
CA SER A 277 -13.19 -10.33 19.79
C SER A 277 -14.19 -11.20 20.51
N GLY A 278 -13.72 -12.12 21.37
CA GLY A 278 -14.56 -13.00 22.16
C GLY A 278 -15.25 -14.12 21.40
N SER A 279 -15.00 -14.25 20.07
CA SER A 279 -15.69 -15.22 19.22
C SER A 279 -15.08 -16.61 19.29
N THR A 280 -15.93 -17.60 19.10
CA THR A 280 -15.53 -18.99 18.86
C THR A 280 -14.86 -19.13 17.48
N THR A 281 -14.14 -20.22 17.28
CA THR A 281 -13.55 -20.54 15.95
C THR A 281 -14.62 -20.58 14.86
N ALA A 282 -15.81 -21.14 15.13
CA ALA A 282 -16.91 -21.20 14.17
C ALA A 282 -17.47 -19.82 13.79
N GLU A 283 -17.45 -18.86 14.69
CA GLU A 283 -17.86 -17.47 14.40
C GLU A 283 -16.83 -16.78 13.52
N LYS A 284 -15.52 -16.93 13.80
CA LYS A 284 -14.45 -16.41 12.97
C LYS A 284 -14.53 -16.97 11.54
N GLU A 285 -14.79 -18.27 11.40
CA GLU A 285 -14.98 -18.91 10.09
C GLU A 285 -16.18 -18.32 9.32
N ARG A 286 -17.31 -18.08 9.99
CA ARG A 286 -18.49 -17.46 9.36
C ARG A 286 -18.22 -16.03 8.91
N VAL A 287 -17.46 -15.24 9.66
CA VAL A 287 -17.06 -13.89 9.28
C VAL A 287 -16.16 -13.92 8.06
N MET A 288 -15.15 -14.79 8.05
CA MET A 288 -14.29 -14.98 6.87
C MET A 288 -15.11 -15.38 5.63
N ASP A 289 -16.04 -16.32 5.76
CA ASP A 289 -16.91 -16.76 4.66
C ASP A 289 -17.80 -15.62 4.15
N TYR A 290 -18.35 -14.80 5.04
CA TYR A 290 -19.12 -13.62 4.65
C TYR A 290 -18.28 -12.65 3.81
N TYR A 291 -17.10 -12.24 4.30
CA TYR A 291 -16.26 -11.29 3.56
C TYR A 291 -15.73 -11.86 2.25
N LEU A 292 -15.45 -13.15 2.18
CA LEU A 292 -15.12 -13.83 0.92
C LEU A 292 -16.29 -13.79 -0.08
N SER A 293 -17.54 -13.97 0.40
CA SER A 293 -18.71 -13.85 -0.48
C SER A 293 -18.90 -12.44 -1.06
N GLN A 294 -18.36 -11.42 -0.38
CA GLN A 294 -18.35 -10.02 -0.82
C GLN A 294 -17.09 -9.62 -1.60
N SER A 295 -16.20 -10.55 -1.91
CA SER A 295 -14.87 -10.26 -2.47
C SER A 295 -14.91 -9.46 -3.77
N HIS A 296 -15.95 -9.61 -4.58
CA HIS A 296 -16.16 -8.86 -5.83
C HIS A 296 -16.48 -7.37 -5.61
N ARG A 297 -16.78 -6.96 -4.36
CA ARG A 297 -17.10 -5.58 -3.94
C ARG A 297 -15.97 -4.96 -3.11
N LEU A 298 -14.94 -5.73 -2.81
CA LEU A 298 -13.83 -5.34 -1.95
C LEU A 298 -12.53 -5.29 -2.74
N ARG A 299 -11.70 -4.32 -2.40
CA ARG A 299 -10.37 -4.22 -2.96
C ARG A 299 -9.42 -5.27 -2.36
N ALA A 300 -9.47 -5.44 -1.03
CA ALA A 300 -8.61 -6.41 -0.36
C ALA A 300 -9.14 -6.83 1.01
N LEU A 301 -8.67 -8.00 1.47
CA LEU A 301 -8.90 -8.56 2.81
C LEU A 301 -7.57 -8.87 3.47
N CYS A 302 -7.27 -8.24 4.61
CA CYS A 302 -6.05 -8.48 5.37
C CYS A 302 -6.32 -9.41 6.56
N THR A 303 -5.48 -10.44 6.71
CA THR A 303 -5.67 -11.53 7.67
C THR A 303 -4.35 -12.05 8.24
N ASN A 304 -4.42 -12.62 9.45
CA ASN A 304 -3.33 -13.39 10.05
C ASN A 304 -3.31 -14.87 9.61
N TYR A 305 -4.25 -15.31 8.75
CA TYR A 305 -4.40 -16.68 8.26
C TYR A 305 -4.49 -16.72 6.73
N PRO A 306 -3.50 -16.20 6.00
CA PRO A 306 -3.59 -16.03 4.55
C PRO A 306 -3.73 -17.37 3.81
N SER A 307 -3.07 -18.44 4.22
CA SER A 307 -3.21 -19.76 3.57
C SER A 307 -4.63 -20.30 3.67
N ARG A 308 -5.26 -20.16 4.84
CA ARG A 308 -6.64 -20.57 5.10
C ARG A 308 -7.61 -19.78 4.24
N LEU A 309 -7.47 -18.44 4.25
CA LEU A 309 -8.36 -17.56 3.52
C LEU A 309 -8.22 -17.74 2.01
N LEU A 310 -6.99 -17.90 1.50
CA LEU A 310 -6.72 -18.21 0.10
C LEU A 310 -7.33 -19.55 -0.34
N LYS A 311 -7.23 -20.58 0.51
CA LYS A 311 -7.86 -21.87 0.21
C LYS A 311 -9.36 -21.73 0.05
N LYS A 312 -10.04 -21.06 1.01
CA LYS A 312 -11.48 -20.79 0.94
C LYS A 312 -11.85 -19.97 -0.31
N TYR A 313 -11.10 -18.90 -0.59
CA TYR A 313 -11.31 -18.05 -1.77
C TYR A 313 -11.25 -18.86 -3.08
N ARG A 314 -10.22 -19.71 -3.22
CA ARG A 314 -10.06 -20.56 -4.41
C ARG A 314 -11.14 -21.64 -4.51
N ASP A 315 -11.60 -22.19 -3.39
CA ASP A 315 -12.67 -23.19 -3.38
C ASP A 315 -14.04 -22.59 -3.76
N MET A 316 -14.27 -21.31 -3.46
CA MET A 316 -15.48 -20.57 -3.85
C MET A 316 -15.49 -20.12 -5.33
N ASN A 317 -14.33 -20.01 -5.97
CA ASN A 317 -14.19 -19.51 -7.34
C ASN A 317 -13.85 -20.63 -8.37
N LYS A 318 -14.02 -21.90 -7.98
CA LYS A 318 -13.94 -23.07 -8.87
C LYS A 318 -15.27 -23.33 -9.54
#